data_4d62ddc24f1ce3e8ea0d89826d628148
#
_entry.id   4d62ddc24f1ce3e8ea0d89826d628148
#
_cell.length_a   1.000
_cell.length_b   1.000
_cell.length_c   1.000
_cell.angle_alpha   90.00
_cell.angle_beta   90.00
_cell.angle_gamma   90.00
#
_symmetry.space_group_name_H-M   'P 1'
#
loop_
_entity.id
_entity.type
_entity.pdbx_description
1 polymer ?
#
loop_
_entity_poly.entity_id
_entity_poly.type
_entity_poly.pdbx_seq_one_letter_code
_entity_poly.pdbx_strand_id
1 'polypeptide(L)'
;SNKKSSFMKKIFFVIAVLFSVVIHAQVKEVNIQASGLTCSMCSNSIFKALKTLGFVDKVDANIKTSSFNISFKPTADIDFDKLKAKVEDAGFFVANFTVIIYVEKLVISNDTHVHVGNDIFHFLNVKDKVLSGDQTIRILDKGFVSAKEFKKNSGLTKMACYKSGEGNGKRIFHVTI
;
A
#
# COMPACT_ATOMS: atom_id res chain seq x y z
N SER A 1 -20.79 28.78 44.60
CA SER A 1 -20.31 27.38 44.56
C SER A 1 -20.57 26.65 43.24
N ASN A 2 -21.58 27.04 42.45
CA ASN A 2 -21.97 26.34 41.21
C ASN A 2 -21.14 26.63 39.96
N LYS A 3 -20.33 27.71 39.95
CA LYS A 3 -19.51 28.07 38.78
C LYS A 3 -18.24 27.21 38.57
N LYS A 4 -17.65 26.70 39.66
CA LYS A 4 -16.48 25.81 39.63
C LYS A 4 -16.80 24.41 39.10
N SER A 5 -17.98 23.88 39.40
CA SER A 5 -18.41 22.55 38.93
C SER A 5 -18.71 22.52 37.43
N SER A 6 -19.24 23.60 36.86
CA SER A 6 -19.52 23.71 35.45
C SER A 6 -18.23 23.85 34.61
N PHE A 7 -17.21 24.53 35.16
CA PHE A 7 -15.92 24.71 34.49
C PHE A 7 -15.12 23.39 34.43
N MET A 8 -15.13 22.61 35.52
CA MET A 8 -14.50 21.28 35.55
C MET A 8 -15.17 20.29 34.61
N LYS A 9 -16.51 20.28 34.51
CA LYS A 9 -17.24 19.44 33.53
C LYS A 9 -16.91 19.77 32.08
N LYS A 10 -16.74 21.06 31.75
CA LYS A 10 -16.33 21.49 30.41
C LYS A 10 -14.89 21.10 30.08
N ILE A 11 -13.97 21.18 31.04
CA ILE A 11 -12.57 20.73 30.88
C ILE A 11 -12.50 19.21 30.68
N PHE A 12 -13.31 18.43 31.42
CA PHE A 12 -13.37 16.98 31.24
C PHE A 12 -13.95 16.57 29.87
N PHE A 13 -14.90 17.35 29.33
CA PHE A 13 -15.46 17.12 28.00
C PHE A 13 -14.49 17.45 26.87
N VAL A 14 -13.67 18.50 27.04
CA VAL A 14 -12.63 18.88 26.08
C VAL A 14 -11.48 17.87 26.05
N ILE A 15 -11.10 17.29 27.20
CA ILE A 15 -10.05 16.27 27.27
C ILE A 15 -10.54 14.94 26.66
N ALA A 16 -11.84 14.60 26.78
CA ALA A 16 -12.39 13.39 26.18
C ALA A 16 -12.45 13.43 24.64
N VAL A 17 -12.55 14.61 24.04
CA VAL A 17 -12.58 14.78 22.57
C VAL A 17 -11.17 14.69 21.94
N LEU A 18 -10.10 14.83 22.73
CA LEU A 18 -8.71 14.75 22.22
C LEU A 18 -8.17 13.32 22.10
N PHE A 19 -8.91 12.31 22.52
CA PHE A 19 -8.61 10.90 22.27
C PHE A 19 -9.23 10.45 20.94
N SER A 20 -8.90 11.13 19.86
CA SER A 20 -9.12 10.59 18.51
C SER A 20 -8.19 9.39 18.36
N VAL A 21 -8.72 8.20 18.43
CA VAL A 21 -8.00 6.97 18.10
C VAL A 21 -7.64 7.08 16.62
N VAL A 22 -6.41 7.47 16.33
CA VAL A 22 -5.86 7.40 14.98
C VAL A 22 -5.68 5.92 14.69
N ILE A 23 -6.58 5.35 13.91
CA ILE A 23 -6.46 3.98 13.41
C ILE A 23 -5.23 3.97 12.50
N HIS A 24 -4.12 3.47 13.02
CA HIS A 24 -2.88 3.31 12.25
C HIS A 24 -2.98 2.01 11.47
N ALA A 25 -3.33 2.11 10.20
CA ALA A 25 -3.00 1.05 9.27
C ALA A 25 -1.51 1.20 8.93
N GLN A 26 -0.75 0.14 9.13
CA GLN A 26 0.70 0.15 8.94
C GLN A 26 1.08 -0.83 7.84
N VAL A 27 1.82 -0.34 6.84
CA VAL A 27 2.50 -1.21 5.87
C VAL A 27 3.66 -1.92 6.58
N LYS A 28 3.64 -3.25 6.59
CA LYS A 28 4.68 -4.07 7.22
C LYS A 28 5.76 -4.49 6.25
N GLU A 29 5.35 -4.97 5.09
CA GLU A 29 6.24 -5.56 4.10
C GLU A 29 5.65 -5.41 2.70
N VAL A 30 6.52 -5.32 1.72
CA VAL A 30 6.17 -5.39 0.29
C VAL A 30 6.91 -6.57 -0.32
N ASN A 31 6.21 -7.40 -1.09
CA ASN A 31 6.82 -8.41 -1.93
C ASN A 31 6.67 -8.00 -3.40
N ILE A 32 7.80 -7.86 -4.08
CA ILE A 32 7.86 -7.56 -5.52
C ILE A 32 8.38 -8.78 -6.25
N GLN A 33 7.62 -9.31 -7.20
CA GLN A 33 8.10 -10.28 -8.15
C GLN A 33 8.44 -9.58 -9.46
N ALA A 34 9.69 -9.69 -9.90
CA ALA A 34 10.15 -9.12 -11.15
C ALA A 34 10.10 -10.15 -12.28
N SER A 35 9.82 -9.68 -13.51
CA SER A 35 9.87 -10.49 -14.73
C SER A 35 11.14 -10.19 -15.51
N GLY A 36 11.58 -11.19 -16.32
CA GLY A 36 12.78 -11.06 -17.15
C GLY A 36 14.08 -11.38 -16.43
N LEU A 37 14.05 -11.80 -15.19
CA LEU A 37 15.24 -12.24 -14.44
C LEU A 37 15.72 -13.60 -14.95
N THR A 38 16.89 -13.63 -15.56
CA THR A 38 17.49 -14.86 -16.10
C THR A 38 18.77 -15.25 -15.35
N CYS A 39 19.29 -14.39 -14.48
CA CYS A 39 20.54 -14.65 -13.78
C CYS A 39 20.61 -13.97 -12.39
N SER A 40 21.50 -14.45 -11.54
CA SER A 40 21.75 -13.90 -10.21
C SER A 40 22.27 -12.45 -10.23
N MET A 41 23.01 -12.07 -11.25
CA MET A 41 23.51 -10.69 -11.41
C MET A 41 22.34 -9.70 -11.64
N CYS A 42 21.31 -10.14 -12.36
CA CYS A 42 20.09 -9.36 -12.60
C CYS A 42 19.35 -9.10 -11.28
N SER A 43 19.19 -10.13 -10.46
CA SER A 43 18.60 -9.98 -9.12
C SER A 43 19.41 -9.02 -8.25
N ASN A 44 20.74 -9.06 -8.32
CA ASN A 44 21.60 -8.16 -7.55
C ASN A 44 21.46 -6.70 -7.98
N SER A 45 21.19 -6.42 -9.27
CA SER A 45 20.94 -5.06 -9.75
C SER A 45 19.68 -4.47 -9.13
N ILE A 46 18.57 -5.22 -9.13
CA ILE A 46 17.32 -4.80 -8.47
C ILE A 46 17.53 -4.64 -6.97
N PHE A 47 18.18 -5.62 -6.32
CA PHE A 47 18.49 -5.56 -4.89
C PHE A 47 19.23 -4.28 -4.51
N LYS A 48 20.28 -3.93 -5.25
CA LYS A 48 21.05 -2.71 -5.02
C LYS A 48 20.20 -1.47 -5.26
N ALA A 49 19.40 -1.43 -6.33
CA ALA A 49 18.53 -0.31 -6.65
C ALA A 49 17.48 -0.06 -5.54
N LEU A 50 16.83 -1.10 -5.05
CA LEU A 50 15.85 -1.01 -3.95
C LEU A 50 16.48 -0.49 -2.65
N LYS A 51 17.71 -0.91 -2.33
CA LYS A 51 18.45 -0.45 -1.14
C LYS A 51 18.85 1.02 -1.19
N THR A 52 18.81 1.68 -2.34
CA THR A 52 19.07 3.13 -2.43
C THR A 52 17.92 3.98 -1.88
N LEU A 53 16.73 3.40 -1.69
CA LEU A 53 15.58 4.13 -1.17
C LEU A 53 15.71 4.35 0.34
N GLY A 54 15.66 5.61 0.76
CA GLY A 54 15.92 6.02 2.14
C GLY A 54 14.94 5.43 3.17
N PHE A 55 13.73 5.04 2.75
CA PHE A 55 12.69 4.44 3.59
C PHE A 55 12.81 2.91 3.70
N VAL A 56 13.62 2.27 2.85
CA VAL A 56 13.86 0.82 2.90
C VAL A 56 14.86 0.51 4.03
N ASP A 57 14.51 -0.47 4.85
CA ASP A 57 15.39 -1.02 5.88
C ASP A 57 16.14 -2.25 5.35
N LYS A 58 15.39 -3.28 4.94
CA LYS A 58 15.96 -4.54 4.49
C LYS A 58 15.31 -5.01 3.18
N VAL A 59 16.10 -5.65 2.34
CA VAL A 59 15.66 -6.36 1.13
C VAL A 59 16.16 -7.79 1.21
N ASP A 60 15.27 -8.76 1.13
CA ASP A 60 15.58 -10.17 1.02
C ASP A 60 15.23 -10.66 -0.38
N ALA A 61 16.24 -11.04 -1.16
CA ALA A 61 16.05 -11.50 -2.54
C ALA A 61 15.93 -13.02 -2.60
N ASN A 62 14.88 -13.51 -3.26
CA ASN A 62 14.71 -14.92 -3.59
C ASN A 62 14.90 -15.11 -5.10
N ILE A 63 16.07 -15.65 -5.47
CA ILE A 63 16.44 -15.83 -6.88
C ILE A 63 15.53 -16.87 -7.56
N LYS A 64 15.12 -17.92 -6.83
CA LYS A 64 14.29 -19.00 -7.39
C LYS A 64 12.92 -18.53 -7.86
N THR A 65 12.32 -17.60 -7.12
CA THR A 65 11.00 -17.05 -7.40
C THR A 65 11.07 -15.67 -8.06
N SER A 66 12.27 -15.14 -8.30
CA SER A 66 12.49 -13.78 -8.82
C SER A 66 11.77 -12.72 -7.98
N SER A 67 11.74 -12.89 -6.66
CA SER A 67 11.01 -12.01 -5.75
C SER A 67 11.90 -11.36 -4.70
N PHE A 68 11.45 -10.21 -4.22
CA PHE A 68 12.13 -9.37 -3.24
C PHE A 68 11.15 -9.04 -2.13
N ASN A 69 11.45 -9.47 -0.90
CA ASN A 69 10.74 -9.04 0.30
C ASN A 69 11.43 -7.80 0.85
N ILE A 70 10.65 -6.75 1.07
CA ILE A 70 11.15 -5.42 1.43
C ILE A 70 10.49 -5.02 2.73
N SER A 71 11.28 -4.81 3.77
CA SER A 71 10.85 -4.20 5.03
C SER A 71 11.32 -2.75 5.11
N PHE A 72 10.65 -1.96 5.93
CA PHE A 72 10.78 -0.52 5.97
C PHE A 72 11.25 -0.04 7.33
N LYS A 73 11.90 1.11 7.34
CA LYS A 73 12.28 1.78 8.57
C LYS A 73 11.03 2.19 9.35
N PRO A 74 11.07 2.18 10.68
CA PRO A 74 9.97 2.66 11.51
C PRO A 74 9.53 4.07 11.09
N THR A 75 8.21 4.29 11.05
CA THR A 75 7.60 5.60 10.70
C THR A 75 7.95 6.18 9.33
N ALA A 76 8.56 5.39 8.45
CA ALA A 76 8.89 5.85 7.10
C ALA A 76 7.62 6.06 6.26
N ASP A 77 7.63 7.11 5.45
CA ASP A 77 6.64 7.31 4.39
C ASP A 77 7.02 6.46 3.17
N ILE A 78 6.21 5.43 2.90
CA ILE A 78 6.52 4.41 1.91
C ILE A 78 5.88 4.80 0.58
N ASP A 79 6.71 4.87 -0.46
CA ASP A 79 6.28 5.22 -1.81
C ASP A 79 6.37 3.99 -2.73
N PHE A 80 5.22 3.38 -3.03
CA PHE A 80 5.15 2.18 -3.88
C PHE A 80 5.56 2.47 -5.33
N ASP A 81 5.27 3.67 -5.84
CA ASP A 81 5.68 4.06 -7.19
C ASP A 81 7.20 4.17 -7.30
N LYS A 82 7.90 4.63 -6.25
CA LYS A 82 9.37 4.62 -6.20
C LYS A 82 9.95 3.21 -6.15
N LEU A 83 9.32 2.29 -5.41
CA LEU A 83 9.75 0.88 -5.40
C LEU A 83 9.64 0.27 -6.80
N LYS A 84 8.49 0.47 -7.48
CA LYS A 84 8.28 0.04 -8.86
C LYS A 84 9.34 0.65 -9.80
N ALA A 85 9.55 1.97 -9.73
CA ALA A 85 10.49 2.68 -10.56
C ALA A 85 11.92 2.13 -10.42
N LYS A 86 12.35 1.73 -9.22
CA LYS A 86 13.67 1.12 -9.01
C LYS A 86 13.84 -0.23 -9.71
N VAL A 87 12.77 -1.00 -9.86
CA VAL A 87 12.80 -2.25 -10.64
C VAL A 87 12.89 -1.93 -12.14
N GLU A 88 12.12 -0.92 -12.60
CA GLU A 88 12.10 -0.47 -14.00
C GLU A 88 13.45 0.18 -14.38
N ASP A 89 14.04 1.01 -13.53
CA ASP A 89 15.37 1.63 -13.73
C ASP A 89 16.49 0.59 -13.82
N ALA A 90 16.34 -0.55 -13.15
CA ALA A 90 17.26 -1.67 -13.26
C ALA A 90 17.08 -2.48 -14.56
N GLY A 91 16.12 -2.11 -15.44
CA GLY A 91 15.85 -2.74 -16.72
C GLY A 91 14.87 -3.92 -16.68
N PHE A 92 14.07 -4.04 -15.62
CA PHE A 92 13.12 -5.14 -15.42
C PHE A 92 11.69 -4.62 -15.26
N PHE A 93 10.72 -5.54 -15.27
CA PHE A 93 9.32 -5.21 -15.07
C PHE A 93 8.78 -5.87 -13.81
N VAL A 94 7.82 -5.22 -13.17
CA VAL A 94 7.09 -5.83 -12.06
C VAL A 94 6.03 -6.78 -12.64
N ALA A 95 6.08 -8.04 -12.22
CA ALA A 95 5.09 -9.06 -12.57
C ALA A 95 3.98 -9.18 -11.52
N ASN A 96 4.35 -8.97 -10.25
CA ASN A 96 3.42 -8.99 -9.13
C ASN A 96 3.92 -8.06 -8.03
N PHE A 97 3.01 -7.33 -7.39
CA PHE A 97 3.33 -6.42 -6.30
C PHE A 97 2.29 -6.61 -5.19
N THR A 98 2.72 -7.18 -4.09
CA THR A 98 1.86 -7.40 -2.93
C THR A 98 2.36 -6.61 -1.73
N VAL A 99 1.42 -6.12 -0.93
CA VAL A 99 1.67 -5.33 0.26
C VAL A 99 1.02 -6.02 1.45
N ILE A 100 1.77 -6.24 2.50
CA ILE A 100 1.25 -6.71 3.78
C ILE A 100 0.97 -5.49 4.64
N ILE A 101 -0.30 -5.26 4.95
CA ILE A 101 -0.76 -4.19 5.83
C ILE A 101 -1.32 -4.79 7.13
N TYR A 102 -1.08 -4.12 8.23
CA TYR A 102 -1.79 -4.39 9.47
C TYR A 102 -2.95 -3.40 9.62
N VAL A 103 -4.14 -3.91 9.91
CA VAL A 103 -5.32 -3.10 10.18
C VAL A 103 -6.05 -3.66 11.40
N GLU A 104 -6.49 -2.79 12.30
CA GLU A 104 -7.31 -3.21 13.45
C GLU A 104 -8.71 -3.59 12.99
N LYS A 105 -9.34 -2.73 12.19
CA LYS A 105 -10.66 -2.94 11.63
C LYS A 105 -10.80 -2.07 10.37
N LEU A 106 -10.95 -2.71 9.22
CA LEU A 106 -11.14 -2.02 7.93
C LEU A 106 -12.33 -2.64 7.21
N VAL A 107 -13.38 -1.84 7.00
CA VAL A 107 -14.54 -2.25 6.20
C VAL A 107 -14.20 -2.01 4.74
N ILE A 108 -14.31 -3.05 3.92
CA ILE A 108 -14.11 -2.96 2.48
C ILE A 108 -15.33 -3.45 1.74
N SER A 109 -15.58 -2.81 0.60
CA SER A 109 -16.61 -3.21 -0.38
C SER A 109 -16.04 -3.14 -1.79
N ASN A 110 -16.65 -3.89 -2.70
CA ASN A 110 -16.21 -3.84 -4.09
C ASN A 110 -16.42 -2.46 -4.70
N ASP A 111 -15.48 -2.03 -5.55
CA ASP A 111 -15.51 -0.77 -6.29
C ASP A 111 -15.61 0.49 -5.39
N THR A 112 -14.93 0.46 -4.22
CA THR A 112 -14.91 1.56 -3.25
C THR A 112 -13.51 2.00 -2.88
N HIS A 113 -13.37 3.30 -2.58
CA HIS A 113 -12.14 3.90 -2.08
C HIS A 113 -12.07 3.83 -0.55
N VAL A 114 -10.94 3.43 -0.02
CA VAL A 114 -10.68 3.33 1.42
C VAL A 114 -9.34 3.98 1.74
N HIS A 115 -9.30 4.80 2.78
CA HIS A 115 -8.07 5.39 3.28
C HIS A 115 -7.37 4.41 4.23
N VAL A 116 -6.08 4.15 3.97
CA VAL A 116 -5.23 3.29 4.79
C VAL A 116 -3.92 4.04 5.03
N GLY A 117 -3.75 4.63 6.20
CA GLY A 117 -2.67 5.57 6.46
C GLY A 117 -2.75 6.80 5.55
N ASN A 118 -1.67 7.08 4.85
CA ASN A 118 -1.59 8.19 3.89
C ASN A 118 -2.09 7.80 2.48
N ASP A 119 -2.29 6.51 2.21
CA ASP A 119 -2.66 5.99 0.91
C ASP A 119 -4.18 5.88 0.72
N ILE A 120 -4.61 5.95 -0.53
CA ILE A 120 -5.99 5.67 -0.94
C ILE A 120 -5.98 4.38 -1.75
N PHE A 121 -6.67 3.36 -1.25
CA PHE A 121 -6.87 2.10 -1.94
C PHE A 121 -8.27 2.01 -2.53
N HIS A 122 -8.34 1.64 -3.80
CA HIS A 122 -9.57 1.30 -4.48
C HIS A 122 -9.67 -0.22 -4.58
N PHE A 123 -10.56 -0.81 -3.80
CA PHE A 123 -10.74 -2.26 -3.76
C PHE A 123 -11.57 -2.76 -4.93
N LEU A 124 -10.99 -3.66 -5.72
CA LEU A 124 -11.60 -4.25 -6.91
C LEU A 124 -11.70 -5.77 -6.79
N ASN A 125 -12.80 -6.34 -7.29
CA ASN A 125 -13.04 -7.78 -7.30
C ASN A 125 -12.95 -8.41 -5.91
N VAL A 126 -13.51 -7.75 -4.91
CA VAL A 126 -13.57 -8.21 -3.53
C VAL A 126 -15.03 -8.39 -3.09
N LYS A 127 -15.26 -9.25 -2.10
CA LYS A 127 -16.55 -9.31 -1.39
C LYS A 127 -16.55 -8.32 -0.24
N ASP A 128 -17.72 -7.81 0.10
CA ASP A 128 -17.91 -6.96 1.28
C ASP A 128 -17.50 -7.72 2.53
N LYS A 129 -16.55 -7.19 3.26
CA LYS A 129 -16.07 -7.80 4.51
C LYS A 129 -15.35 -6.79 5.39
N VAL A 130 -15.16 -7.20 6.65
CA VAL A 130 -14.31 -6.48 7.61
C VAL A 130 -12.97 -7.20 7.68
N LEU A 131 -11.90 -6.46 7.44
CA LEU A 131 -10.53 -6.95 7.58
C LEU A 131 -10.00 -6.59 8.96
N SER A 132 -9.21 -7.50 9.54
CA SER A 132 -8.48 -7.26 10.80
C SER A 132 -7.19 -8.07 10.82
N GLY A 133 -6.16 -7.55 11.52
CA GLY A 133 -4.83 -8.15 11.55
C GLY A 133 -4.05 -7.92 10.27
N ASP A 134 -3.10 -8.81 9.99
CA ASP A 134 -2.28 -8.73 8.78
C ASP A 134 -3.08 -9.15 7.56
N GLN A 135 -3.08 -8.29 6.55
CA GLN A 135 -3.77 -8.50 5.28
C GLN A 135 -2.79 -8.37 4.13
N THR A 136 -2.85 -9.31 3.20
CA THR A 136 -2.09 -9.21 1.95
C THR A 136 -2.99 -8.62 0.88
N ILE A 137 -2.59 -7.49 0.34
CA ILE A 137 -3.26 -6.83 -0.79
C ILE A 137 -2.33 -6.83 -2.00
N ARG A 138 -2.90 -6.93 -3.19
CA ARG A 138 -2.16 -6.92 -4.45
C ARG A 138 -2.51 -5.66 -5.23
N ILE A 139 -1.50 -4.91 -5.68
CA ILE A 139 -1.70 -3.73 -6.51
C ILE A 139 -1.93 -4.16 -7.97
N LEU A 140 -2.93 -3.57 -8.62
CA LEU A 140 -3.39 -3.90 -9.98
C LEU A 140 -3.09 -2.82 -11.02
N ASP A 141 -2.41 -1.75 -10.61
CA ASP A 141 -2.16 -0.57 -11.44
C ASP A 141 -1.17 -0.85 -12.58
N LYS A 142 -1.14 0.08 -13.54
CA LYS A 142 -0.20 0.07 -14.66
C LYS A 142 1.25 0.05 -14.14
N GLY A 143 2.02 -0.91 -14.61
CA GLY A 143 3.41 -1.12 -14.20
C GLY A 143 3.58 -1.96 -12.91
N PHE A 144 2.50 -2.22 -12.15
CA PHE A 144 2.50 -3.15 -11.00
C PHE A 144 2.06 -4.56 -11.39
N VAL A 145 1.43 -4.69 -12.53
CA VAL A 145 1.04 -5.95 -13.17
C VAL A 145 1.40 -5.90 -14.66
N SER A 146 1.33 -7.04 -15.35
CA SER A 146 1.56 -7.07 -16.79
C SER A 146 0.55 -6.20 -17.55
N ALA A 147 0.93 -5.67 -18.72
CA ALA A 147 0.05 -4.85 -19.56
C ALA A 147 -1.25 -5.60 -19.95
N LYS A 148 -1.15 -6.92 -20.17
CA LYS A 148 -2.31 -7.77 -20.45
C LYS A 148 -3.27 -7.84 -19.26
N GLU A 149 -2.73 -7.99 -18.06
CA GLU A 149 -3.52 -8.04 -16.83
C GLU A 149 -4.15 -6.68 -16.52
N PHE A 150 -3.38 -5.60 -16.63
CA PHE A 150 -3.92 -4.24 -16.45
C PHE A 150 -5.11 -3.98 -17.38
N LYS A 151 -4.99 -4.36 -18.67
CA LYS A 151 -6.09 -4.24 -19.63
C LYS A 151 -7.29 -5.10 -19.24
N LYS A 152 -7.08 -6.35 -18.78
CA LYS A 152 -8.16 -7.23 -18.31
C LYS A 152 -8.88 -6.62 -17.11
N ASN A 153 -8.12 -6.10 -16.14
CA ASN A 153 -8.67 -5.54 -14.91
C ASN A 153 -9.43 -4.23 -15.12
N SER A 154 -9.23 -3.54 -16.26
CA SER A 154 -10.01 -2.33 -16.60
C SER A 154 -11.51 -2.58 -16.71
N GLY A 155 -11.95 -3.83 -16.83
CA GLY A 155 -13.36 -4.21 -16.80
C GLY A 155 -13.96 -4.33 -15.39
N LEU A 156 -13.15 -4.25 -14.33
CA LEU A 156 -13.60 -4.40 -12.94
C LEU A 156 -14.24 -3.13 -12.37
N THR A 157 -13.97 -1.98 -12.98
CA THR A 157 -14.54 -0.69 -12.58
C THR A 157 -14.77 0.20 -13.81
N LYS A 158 -15.73 1.12 -13.68
CA LYS A 158 -15.94 2.19 -14.66
C LYS A 158 -15.35 3.52 -14.22
N MET A 159 -14.76 3.58 -13.03
CA MET A 159 -14.18 4.80 -12.50
C MET A 159 -12.93 5.21 -13.27
N ALA A 160 -12.84 6.51 -13.60
CA ALA A 160 -11.73 7.06 -14.39
C ALA A 160 -10.36 6.91 -13.69
N CYS A 161 -10.36 6.87 -12.35
CA CYS A 161 -9.14 6.71 -11.54
C CYS A 161 -8.34 5.46 -11.88
N TYR A 162 -8.98 4.36 -12.36
CA TYR A 162 -8.24 3.17 -12.78
C TYR A 162 -7.24 3.44 -13.91
N LYS A 163 -7.59 4.32 -14.84
CA LYS A 163 -6.71 4.68 -15.96
C LYS A 163 -5.71 5.76 -15.58
N SER A 164 -6.15 6.77 -14.80
CA SER A 164 -5.30 7.91 -14.40
C SER A 164 -4.36 7.59 -13.25
N GLY A 165 -4.71 6.65 -12.36
CA GLY A 165 -4.01 6.40 -11.10
C GLY A 165 -4.28 7.46 -10.04
N GLU A 166 -5.20 8.41 -10.29
CA GLU A 166 -5.41 9.57 -9.43
C GLU A 166 -6.90 9.90 -9.31
N GLY A 167 -7.25 10.53 -8.19
CA GLY A 167 -8.56 11.13 -7.94
C GLY A 167 -8.44 12.32 -6.99
N ASN A 168 -9.07 13.45 -7.34
CA ASN A 168 -8.99 14.70 -6.57
C ASN A 168 -7.54 15.14 -6.26
N GLY A 169 -6.62 14.96 -7.22
CA GLY A 169 -5.20 15.32 -7.06
C GLY A 169 -4.41 14.42 -6.10
N LYS A 170 -4.95 13.25 -5.74
CA LYS A 170 -4.27 12.26 -4.89
C LYS A 170 -4.07 10.95 -5.63
N ARG A 171 -2.97 10.26 -5.33
CA ARG A 171 -2.68 8.93 -5.84
C ARG A 171 -3.70 7.92 -5.28
N ILE A 172 -4.25 7.09 -6.17
CA ILE A 172 -5.15 5.99 -5.82
C ILE A 172 -4.52 4.69 -6.31
N PHE A 173 -4.30 3.74 -5.42
CA PHE A 173 -3.83 2.41 -5.76
C PHE A 173 -5.02 1.46 -5.88
N HIS A 174 -5.18 0.83 -7.05
CA HIS A 174 -6.22 -0.17 -7.28
C HIS A 174 -5.72 -1.51 -6.78
N VAL A 175 -6.48 -2.14 -5.90
CA VAL A 175 -6.03 -3.33 -5.17
C VAL A 175 -7.09 -4.42 -5.12
N THR A 176 -6.63 -5.66 -4.93
CA THR A 176 -7.46 -6.83 -4.61
C THR A 176 -6.83 -7.61 -3.46
N ILE A 177 -7.58 -8.56 -2.91
CA ILE A 177 -7.16 -9.46 -1.82
C ILE A 177 -7.13 -10.89 -2.33
#